data_74269fb9fb33c6bda91fcff860cdf0c0
#
_entry.id   74269fb9fb33c6bda91fcff860cdf0c0
#
_cell.length_a   1.000
_cell.length_b   1.000
_cell.length_c   1.000
_cell.angle_alpha   90.00
_cell.angle_beta   90.00
_cell.angle_gamma   90.00
#
_symmetry.space_group_name_H-M   'P 1'
#
loop_
_entity.id
_entity.type
_entity.pdbx_description
1 polymer ?
#
loop_
_entity_poly.entity_id
_entity_poly.type
_entity_poly.pdbx_seq_one_letter_code
_entity_poly.pdbx_strand_id
1 'polypeptide(L)'
;MKNVTLLIFILVIIFSCNSPKKDSEISGIFRIESKSIKNPKIDTFYADQNQVKVYTDDFYAYTNLQDDSTASFGIGYYDADGNLIKEHNMYSTSALDSPFVFNLRIEKSDQGYKQTIDQMKINGMPTKLVEQYVTIPAVGKSPLDGIWKLNRYCKVIGKDTSDEKRVQYKIFHKGYFMFVQDMKNHIDSSKLRSGFGFGHFDYQKDKVIEINLFSNYPSIIDKQIKLQVDFQGDDSFYQILPSEVDSTAVIEFYTRVKKSKK
;
A
#
# COMPACT_ATOMS: atom_id res chain seq x y z
N MET A 1 -74.97 -3.55 15.24
CA MET A 1 -73.81 -2.69 15.44
C MET A 1 -72.54 -3.54 15.29
N LYS A 2 -71.78 -3.42 14.13
CA LYS A 2 -70.59 -4.21 13.86
C LYS A 2 -69.37 -3.33 14.13
N ASN A 3 -68.58 -3.71 15.11
CA ASN A 3 -67.31 -3.05 15.43
C ASN A 3 -66.24 -3.46 14.40
N VAL A 4 -65.77 -2.50 13.61
CA VAL A 4 -64.63 -2.66 12.70
C VAL A 4 -63.38 -2.20 13.45
N THR A 5 -62.57 -3.16 13.86
CA THR A 5 -61.26 -2.89 14.47
C THR A 5 -60.26 -2.61 13.35
N LEU A 6 -59.84 -1.34 13.22
CA LEU A 6 -58.83 -0.90 12.26
C LEU A 6 -57.42 -1.24 12.81
N LEU A 7 -56.77 -2.24 12.23
CA LEU A 7 -55.41 -2.63 12.56
C LEU A 7 -54.41 -1.74 11.76
N ILE A 8 -53.82 -0.77 12.44
CA ILE A 8 -52.79 0.09 11.85
C ILE A 8 -51.45 -0.67 11.89
N PHE A 9 -50.99 -1.17 10.77
CA PHE A 9 -49.63 -1.69 10.59
C PHE A 9 -48.67 -0.52 10.51
N ILE A 10 -47.89 -0.23 11.55
CA ILE A 10 -46.77 0.71 11.52
C ILE A 10 -45.61 -0.02 10.90
N LEU A 11 -45.33 0.27 9.61
CA LEU A 11 -44.18 -0.20 8.90
C LEU A 11 -42.96 0.66 9.35
N VAL A 12 -42.19 0.16 10.32
CA VAL A 12 -40.92 0.79 10.72
C VAL A 12 -39.89 0.49 9.63
N ILE A 13 -39.72 1.41 8.70
CA ILE A 13 -38.63 1.38 7.71
C ILE A 13 -37.38 1.77 8.49
N ILE A 14 -36.56 0.78 8.86
CA ILE A 14 -35.23 1.00 9.37
C ILE A 14 -34.36 1.40 8.18
N PHE A 15 -34.26 2.69 7.91
CA PHE A 15 -33.22 3.21 7.06
C PHE A 15 -31.87 2.99 7.76
N SER A 16 -31.22 1.89 7.41
CA SER A 16 -29.79 1.74 7.70
C SER A 16 -29.06 2.82 6.89
N CYS A 17 -28.85 3.98 7.49
CA CYS A 17 -28.00 5.02 6.96
C CYS A 17 -26.56 4.50 7.02
N ASN A 18 -26.13 3.77 6.00
CA ASN A 18 -24.71 3.66 5.70
C ASN A 18 -24.25 5.04 5.23
N SER A 19 -23.87 5.89 6.18
CA SER A 19 -23.18 7.13 5.85
C SER A 19 -21.97 6.76 4.99
N PRO A 20 -21.79 7.37 3.82
CA PRO A 20 -20.59 7.11 3.00
C PRO A 20 -19.37 7.39 3.90
N LYS A 21 -18.48 6.41 4.00
CA LYS A 21 -17.23 6.55 4.76
C LYS A 21 -16.53 7.77 4.18
N LYS A 22 -16.36 8.83 4.99
CA LYS A 22 -15.69 10.06 4.55
C LYS A 22 -14.26 9.66 4.23
N ASP A 23 -13.81 9.92 2.99
CA ASP A 23 -12.41 9.75 2.61
C ASP A 23 -11.57 10.46 3.68
N SER A 24 -10.52 9.81 4.18
CA SER A 24 -9.67 10.45 5.16
C SER A 24 -9.07 11.71 4.52
N GLU A 25 -8.90 12.74 5.32
CA GLU A 25 -8.40 14.00 4.80
C GLU A 25 -7.02 13.92 4.13
N ILE A 26 -6.27 12.82 4.28
CA ILE A 26 -4.96 12.59 3.65
C ILE A 26 -4.98 11.51 2.57
N SER A 27 -6.14 10.89 2.28
CA SER A 27 -6.23 9.82 1.27
C SER A 27 -5.74 10.27 -0.11
N GLY A 28 -4.71 9.62 -0.64
CA GLY A 28 -4.11 9.97 -1.93
C GLY A 28 -2.80 9.25 -2.22
N ILE A 29 -2.19 9.63 -3.33
CA ILE A 29 -0.90 9.13 -3.80
C ILE A 29 0.02 10.33 -3.92
N PHE A 30 1.24 10.20 -3.39
CA PHE A 30 2.15 11.32 -3.22
C PHE A 30 3.56 10.93 -3.60
N ARG A 31 4.25 11.80 -4.33
CA ARG A 31 5.67 11.70 -4.61
C ARG A 31 6.41 12.73 -3.75
N ILE A 32 7.52 12.33 -3.18
CA ILE A 32 8.37 13.26 -2.45
C ILE A 32 9.01 14.27 -3.42
N GLU A 33 9.06 15.52 -3.02
CA GLU A 33 9.73 16.60 -3.74
C GLU A 33 11.04 16.97 -3.06
N SER A 34 11.03 17.00 -1.72
CA SER A 34 12.23 17.32 -0.96
C SER A 34 12.21 16.72 0.43
N LYS A 35 13.39 16.57 1.03
CA LYS A 35 13.62 16.03 2.36
C LYS A 35 14.70 16.82 3.07
N SER A 36 14.46 17.18 4.31
CA SER A 36 15.42 17.83 5.20
C SER A 36 15.60 17.02 6.47
N ILE A 37 16.85 16.78 6.84
CA ILE A 37 17.24 16.06 8.06
C ILE A 37 18.08 16.99 8.91
N LYS A 38 17.64 17.25 10.15
CA LYS A 38 18.32 18.15 11.06
C LYS A 38 18.49 17.58 12.45
N ASN A 39 19.75 17.54 12.91
CA ASN A 39 20.13 17.26 14.29
C ASN A 39 21.47 18.01 14.60
N PRO A 40 22.03 17.91 15.83
CA PRO A 40 23.27 18.62 16.16
C PRO A 40 24.49 18.31 15.26
N LYS A 41 24.48 17.18 14.54
CA LYS A 41 25.59 16.73 13.68
C LYS A 41 25.25 16.74 12.19
N ILE A 42 23.97 16.85 11.84
CA ILE A 42 23.48 16.76 10.47
C ILE A 42 22.53 17.93 10.21
N ASP A 43 22.77 18.67 9.17
CA ASP A 43 21.85 19.67 8.60
C ASP A 43 21.93 19.50 7.08
N THR A 44 21.06 18.65 6.53
CA THR A 44 21.12 18.24 5.13
C THR A 44 19.77 18.36 4.47
N PHE A 45 19.79 18.88 3.24
CA PHE A 45 18.64 18.97 2.36
C PHE A 45 18.86 18.10 1.12
N TYR A 46 17.82 17.37 0.73
CA TYR A 46 17.80 16.54 -0.48
C TYR A 46 16.61 16.97 -1.33
N ALA A 47 16.83 17.24 -2.59
CA ALA A 47 15.79 17.41 -3.60
C ALA A 47 15.60 16.11 -4.39
N ASP A 48 14.46 15.99 -5.08
CA ASP A 48 14.19 14.95 -6.07
C ASP A 48 14.47 13.50 -5.60
N GLN A 49 14.02 13.19 -4.40
CA GLN A 49 14.19 11.86 -3.84
C GLN A 49 13.26 10.84 -4.52
N ASN A 50 13.73 9.60 -4.62
CA ASN A 50 12.99 8.49 -5.19
C ASN A 50 12.08 7.82 -4.14
N GLN A 51 11.03 8.51 -3.73
CA GLN A 51 10.07 8.01 -2.73
C GLN A 51 8.63 8.29 -3.16
N VAL A 52 7.79 7.29 -2.99
CA VAL A 52 6.33 7.39 -3.19
C VAL A 52 5.64 6.94 -1.93
N LYS A 53 4.55 7.64 -1.57
CA LYS A 53 3.71 7.32 -0.41
C LYS A 53 2.25 7.29 -0.83
N VAL A 54 1.53 6.27 -0.36
CA VAL A 54 0.10 6.08 -0.61
C VAL A 54 -0.61 6.09 0.73
N TYR A 55 -1.69 6.86 0.83
CA TYR A 55 -2.66 6.78 1.91
C TYR A 55 -4.00 6.37 1.34
N THR A 56 -4.59 5.32 1.87
CA THR A 56 -6.01 4.98 1.71
C THR A 56 -6.80 5.58 2.87
N ASP A 57 -8.05 5.17 3.11
CA ASP A 57 -8.83 5.66 4.25
C ASP A 57 -8.27 5.22 5.61
N ASP A 58 -7.66 4.05 5.69
CA ASP A 58 -7.23 3.45 6.95
C ASP A 58 -5.73 3.07 6.97
N PHE A 59 -5.08 3.01 5.80
CA PHE A 59 -3.75 2.43 5.65
C PHE A 59 -2.80 3.35 4.89
N TYR A 60 -1.52 3.17 5.15
CA TYR A 60 -0.46 3.80 4.38
C TYR A 60 0.56 2.77 3.87
N ALA A 61 1.24 3.13 2.81
CA ALA A 61 2.45 2.47 2.34
C ALA A 61 3.42 3.50 1.77
N TYR A 62 4.71 3.25 1.90
CA TYR A 62 5.74 4.03 1.20
C TYR A 62 6.81 3.12 0.65
N THR A 63 7.47 3.59 -0.40
CA THR A 63 8.68 2.99 -0.97
C THR A 63 9.70 4.08 -1.23
N ASN A 64 10.96 3.77 -1.01
CA ASN A 64 12.08 4.66 -1.25
C ASN A 64 13.25 3.87 -1.86
N LEU A 65 13.82 4.37 -2.94
CA LEU A 65 15.01 3.85 -3.58
C LEU A 65 16.17 4.79 -3.28
N GLN A 66 17.19 4.27 -2.62
CA GLN A 66 18.42 5.01 -2.34
C GLN A 66 19.36 4.98 -3.54
N ASP A 67 20.33 5.87 -3.55
CA ASP A 67 21.30 5.99 -4.66
C ASP A 67 22.13 4.72 -4.89
N ASP A 68 22.35 3.91 -3.85
CA ASP A 68 23.02 2.61 -3.94
C ASP A 68 22.10 1.46 -4.40
N SER A 69 20.90 1.78 -4.87
CA SER A 69 19.83 0.84 -5.24
C SER A 69 19.25 0.05 -4.05
N THR A 70 19.56 0.43 -2.83
CA THR A 70 18.93 -0.16 -1.64
C THR A 70 17.47 0.27 -1.56
N ALA A 71 16.58 -0.70 -1.49
CA ALA A 71 15.16 -0.46 -1.31
C ALA A 71 14.83 -0.32 0.17
N SER A 72 14.07 0.71 0.53
CA SER A 72 13.38 0.77 1.81
C SER A 72 11.89 0.98 1.60
N PHE A 73 11.09 0.35 2.45
CA PHE A 73 9.64 0.47 2.40
C PHE A 73 9.01 0.26 3.77
N GLY A 74 7.80 0.72 3.91
CA GLY A 74 6.94 0.44 5.04
C GLY A 74 5.48 0.42 4.63
N ILE A 75 4.69 -0.39 5.35
CA ILE A 75 3.25 -0.49 5.19
C ILE A 75 2.60 -0.68 6.55
N GLY A 76 1.45 -0.05 6.76
CA GLY A 76 0.74 -0.13 8.02
C GLY A 76 -0.62 0.56 7.96
N TYR A 77 -1.24 0.69 9.12
CA TYR A 77 -2.43 1.48 9.29
C TYR A 77 -2.09 2.81 9.99
N TYR A 78 -2.99 3.77 9.90
CA TYR A 78 -2.80 5.05 10.58
C TYR A 78 -4.06 5.51 11.30
N ASP A 79 -3.85 6.36 12.30
CA ASP A 79 -4.89 7.13 12.96
C ASP A 79 -4.64 8.61 12.68
N ALA A 80 -5.71 9.36 12.38
CA ALA A 80 -5.66 10.78 12.11
C ALA A 80 -6.48 11.56 13.15
N ASP A 81 -5.87 12.62 13.70
CA ASP A 81 -6.51 13.58 14.60
C ASP A 81 -6.10 15.00 14.17
N GLY A 82 -6.95 15.64 13.37
CA GLY A 82 -6.64 16.90 12.73
C GLY A 82 -5.40 16.81 11.84
N ASN A 83 -4.36 17.54 12.18
CA ASN A 83 -3.07 17.54 11.47
C ASN A 83 -2.05 16.53 12.02
N LEU A 84 -2.41 15.75 13.03
CA LEU A 84 -1.56 14.73 13.62
C LEU A 84 -1.93 13.36 13.03
N ILE A 85 -0.93 12.67 12.52
CA ILE A 85 -1.05 11.32 11.99
C ILE A 85 -0.16 10.40 12.82
N LYS A 86 -0.71 9.26 13.25
CA LYS A 86 0.03 8.18 13.88
C LYS A 86 0.11 7.00 12.92
N GLU A 87 1.27 6.76 12.36
CA GLU A 87 1.53 5.61 11.48
C GLU A 87 1.99 4.41 12.31
N HIS A 88 1.18 3.37 12.31
CA HIS A 88 1.46 2.08 12.95
C HIS A 88 2.02 1.12 11.93
N ASN A 89 3.30 0.83 12.03
CA ASN A 89 3.98 -0.02 11.07
C ASN A 89 3.59 -1.50 11.29
N MET A 90 3.17 -2.16 10.22
CA MET A 90 2.87 -3.59 10.20
C MET A 90 4.03 -4.39 9.58
N TYR A 91 4.69 -3.82 8.58
CA TYR A 91 5.77 -4.47 7.86
C TYR A 91 6.68 -3.43 7.21
N SER A 92 8.00 -3.58 7.33
CA SER A 92 8.97 -2.67 6.72
C SER A 92 10.35 -3.31 6.60
N THR A 93 11.20 -2.69 5.76
CA THR A 93 12.63 -3.03 5.68
C THR A 93 13.42 -2.57 6.90
N SER A 94 12.89 -1.63 7.67
CA SER A 94 13.50 -1.25 8.94
C SER A 94 13.29 -2.39 9.93
N ALA A 95 14.31 -3.21 10.14
CA ALA A 95 14.32 -4.32 11.08
C ALA A 95 14.27 -3.81 12.54
N LEU A 96 13.14 -3.25 12.91
CA LEU A 96 12.85 -2.93 14.30
C LEU A 96 11.99 -4.06 14.84
N ASP A 97 12.55 -4.79 15.81
CA ASP A 97 11.96 -5.97 16.47
C ASP A 97 10.63 -5.72 17.21
N SER A 98 10.06 -4.52 17.06
CA SER A 98 8.77 -4.17 17.65
C SER A 98 7.97 -3.26 16.72
N PRO A 99 6.62 -3.37 16.74
CA PRO A 99 5.77 -2.43 16.05
C PRO A 99 6.01 -1.04 16.61
N PHE A 100 6.61 -0.16 15.82
CA PHE A 100 6.81 1.22 16.23
C PHE A 100 5.82 2.14 15.53
N VAL A 101 5.58 3.26 16.18
CA VAL A 101 4.62 4.27 15.75
C VAL A 101 5.37 5.54 15.41
N PHE A 102 5.17 6.06 14.21
CA PHE A 102 5.60 7.40 13.84
C PHE A 102 4.50 8.41 14.13
N ASN A 103 4.84 9.45 14.87
CA ASN A 103 3.97 10.61 15.05
C ASN A 103 4.37 11.67 14.05
N LEU A 104 3.48 11.97 13.13
CA LEU A 104 3.67 12.92 12.06
C LEU A 104 2.80 14.13 12.28
N ARG A 105 3.32 15.32 11.96
CA ARG A 105 2.51 16.51 11.77
C ARG A 105 2.43 16.81 10.28
N ILE A 106 1.21 16.96 9.78
CA ILE A 106 0.88 17.19 8.38
C ILE A 106 0.38 18.60 8.19
N GLU A 107 0.99 19.36 7.29
CA GLU A 107 0.53 20.65 6.83
C GLU A 107 0.14 20.52 5.36
N LYS A 108 -1.17 20.60 5.06
CA LYS A 108 -1.71 20.45 3.70
C LYS A 108 -1.53 21.67 2.87
N SER A 109 -1.44 21.48 1.55
CA SER A 109 -1.50 22.51 0.52
C SER A 109 -2.34 22.02 -0.65
N ASP A 110 -2.64 22.90 -1.60
CA ASP A 110 -3.38 22.56 -2.83
C ASP A 110 -2.61 21.56 -3.72
N GLN A 111 -1.29 21.51 -3.58
CA GLN A 111 -0.43 20.64 -4.39
C GLN A 111 -0.01 19.34 -3.68
N GLY A 112 -0.27 19.22 -2.37
CA GLY A 112 0.15 18.06 -1.59
C GLY A 112 0.21 18.33 -0.10
N TYR A 113 1.30 17.95 0.55
CA TYR A 113 1.48 18.21 1.98
C TYR A 113 2.94 18.26 2.41
N LYS A 114 3.20 18.92 3.52
CA LYS A 114 4.45 18.86 4.27
C LYS A 114 4.26 17.96 5.48
N GLN A 115 5.16 17.00 5.65
CA GLN A 115 5.22 16.11 6.80
C GLN A 115 6.40 16.49 7.68
N THR A 116 6.18 16.50 9.00
CA THR A 116 7.25 16.72 9.99
C THR A 116 7.24 15.60 11.02
N ILE A 117 8.41 15.01 11.28
CA ILE A 117 8.68 14.10 12.41
C ILE A 117 9.71 14.80 13.30
N ASP A 118 9.26 15.27 14.48
CA ASP A 118 10.09 16.10 15.35
C ASP A 118 11.10 15.30 16.21
N GLN A 119 10.85 14.02 16.45
CA GLN A 119 11.63 13.21 17.40
C GLN A 119 12.03 11.83 16.85
N MET A 120 12.39 11.78 15.58
CA MET A 120 13.01 10.59 15.01
C MET A 120 14.40 10.40 15.62
N LYS A 121 14.84 9.16 15.84
CA LYS A 121 16.21 8.90 16.29
C LYS A 121 17.05 8.40 15.12
N ILE A 122 18.11 9.12 14.78
CA ILE A 122 19.15 8.66 13.85
C ILE A 122 20.46 8.51 14.64
N ASN A 123 21.02 7.32 14.67
CA ASN A 123 22.20 6.99 15.46
C ASN A 123 22.09 7.41 16.95
N GLY A 124 20.88 7.21 17.51
CA GLY A 124 20.55 7.55 18.89
C GLY A 124 20.28 9.04 19.15
N MET A 125 20.48 9.92 18.18
CA MET A 125 20.27 11.37 18.32
C MET A 125 18.87 11.78 17.91
N PRO A 126 18.18 12.62 18.71
CA PRO A 126 16.92 13.24 18.30
C PRO A 126 17.14 14.03 17.02
N THR A 127 16.35 13.71 16.02
CA THR A 127 16.48 14.23 14.68
C THR A 127 15.12 14.69 14.19
N LYS A 128 15.06 15.91 13.63
CA LYS A 128 13.89 16.41 12.93
C LYS A 128 13.99 16.01 11.47
N LEU A 129 12.94 15.36 10.97
CA LEU A 129 12.75 15.06 9.57
C LEU A 129 11.59 15.89 9.02
N VAL A 130 11.82 16.58 7.92
CA VAL A 130 10.79 17.30 7.17
C VAL A 130 10.79 16.80 5.75
N GLU A 131 9.63 16.41 5.24
CA GLU A 131 9.43 15.92 3.89
C GLU A 131 8.31 16.71 3.21
N GLN A 132 8.55 17.16 2.00
CA GLN A 132 7.57 17.82 1.15
C GLN A 132 7.09 16.82 0.10
N TYR A 133 5.78 16.66 -0.01
CA TYR A 133 5.14 15.77 -0.96
C TYR A 133 4.24 16.52 -1.92
N VAL A 134 4.21 16.07 -3.18
CA VAL A 134 3.27 16.53 -4.20
C VAL A 134 2.30 15.40 -4.55
N THR A 135 1.06 15.77 -4.81
CA THR A 135 -0.01 14.84 -5.14
C THR A 135 0.18 14.29 -6.56
N ILE A 136 0.05 12.99 -6.70
CA ILE A 136 -0.13 12.32 -8.00
C ILE A 136 -1.63 12.25 -8.29
N PRO A 137 -2.12 12.78 -9.42
CA PRO A 137 -3.55 12.77 -9.74
C PRO A 137 -4.13 11.36 -9.81
N ALA A 138 -5.30 11.16 -9.21
CA ALA A 138 -6.02 9.89 -9.28
C ALA A 138 -6.48 9.59 -10.71
N VAL A 139 -6.46 8.30 -11.09
CA VAL A 139 -6.94 7.82 -12.40
C VAL A 139 -8.36 7.27 -12.30
N GLY A 140 -8.67 6.50 -11.25
CA GLY A 140 -9.98 5.90 -11.05
C GLY A 140 -10.04 4.97 -9.84
N LYS A 141 -11.25 4.50 -9.50
CA LYS A 141 -11.47 3.48 -8.46
C LYS A 141 -11.68 2.11 -9.10
N SER A 142 -11.32 1.06 -8.37
CA SER A 142 -11.52 -0.31 -8.79
C SER A 142 -11.95 -1.21 -7.62
N PRO A 143 -12.47 -2.42 -7.86
CA PRO A 143 -12.73 -3.40 -6.81
C PRO A 143 -11.46 -3.85 -6.07
N LEU A 144 -10.29 -3.67 -6.68
CA LEU A 144 -8.98 -3.96 -6.07
C LEU A 144 -8.57 -2.94 -5.01
N ASP A 145 -9.15 -1.73 -4.99
CA ASP A 145 -8.73 -0.68 -4.05
C ASP A 145 -8.71 -1.21 -2.61
N GLY A 146 -7.58 -1.02 -1.94
CA GLY A 146 -7.31 -1.49 -0.59
C GLY A 146 -5.93 -2.12 -0.44
N ILE A 147 -5.68 -2.71 0.73
CA ILE A 147 -4.45 -3.45 1.02
C ILE A 147 -4.71 -4.94 1.02
N TRP A 148 -3.80 -5.66 0.39
CA TRP A 148 -3.84 -7.09 0.21
C TRP A 148 -2.54 -7.73 0.70
N LYS A 149 -2.68 -8.81 1.47
CA LYS A 149 -1.56 -9.62 1.94
C LYS A 149 -1.50 -10.91 1.13
N LEU A 150 -0.33 -11.23 0.62
CA LEU A 150 -0.06 -12.51 -0.02
C LEU A 150 -0.09 -13.63 1.02
N ASN A 151 -0.93 -14.64 0.78
CA ASN A 151 -1.03 -15.82 1.63
C ASN A 151 -0.29 -17.01 1.04
N ARG A 152 -0.30 -17.13 -0.30
CA ARG A 152 0.32 -18.23 -1.00
C ARG A 152 0.87 -17.76 -2.35
N TYR A 153 2.05 -18.22 -2.67
CA TYR A 153 2.72 -18.01 -3.95
C TYR A 153 3.09 -19.35 -4.54
N CYS A 154 2.57 -19.66 -5.73
CA CYS A 154 2.81 -20.91 -6.43
C CYS A 154 3.45 -20.67 -7.78
N LYS A 155 4.44 -21.49 -8.13
CA LYS A 155 4.88 -21.66 -9.52
C LYS A 155 4.24 -22.92 -10.10
N VAL A 156 3.72 -22.81 -11.31
CA VAL A 156 3.18 -23.92 -12.09
C VAL A 156 4.09 -24.11 -13.30
N ILE A 157 4.62 -25.32 -13.47
CA ILE A 157 5.48 -25.71 -14.60
C ILE A 157 4.87 -26.95 -15.21
N GLY A 158 4.17 -26.81 -16.34
CA GLY A 158 3.41 -27.92 -16.93
C GLY A 158 2.33 -28.44 -15.99
N LYS A 159 2.51 -29.66 -15.44
CA LYS A 159 1.58 -30.26 -14.46
C LYS A 159 2.04 -30.11 -12.99
N ASP A 160 3.26 -29.67 -12.79
CA ASP A 160 3.87 -29.58 -11.46
C ASP A 160 3.60 -28.19 -10.83
N THR A 161 3.34 -28.20 -9.54
CA THR A 161 3.12 -26.97 -8.75
C THR A 161 4.06 -26.98 -7.56
N SER A 162 4.76 -25.88 -7.35
CA SER A 162 5.64 -25.67 -6.21
C SER A 162 5.30 -24.38 -5.48
N ASP A 163 5.27 -24.44 -4.14
CA ASP A 163 5.04 -23.28 -3.29
C ASP A 163 6.38 -22.66 -2.90
N GLU A 164 6.45 -21.32 -2.95
CA GLU A 164 7.58 -20.56 -2.44
C GLU A 164 7.15 -19.68 -1.26
N LYS A 165 8.00 -19.62 -0.23
CA LYS A 165 7.78 -18.68 0.89
C LYS A 165 8.13 -17.26 0.46
N ARG A 166 7.15 -16.37 0.54
CA ARG A 166 7.29 -14.96 0.24
C ARG A 166 6.41 -14.16 1.19
N VAL A 167 6.93 -13.05 1.68
CA VAL A 167 6.12 -12.04 2.36
C VAL A 167 5.91 -10.91 1.37
N GLN A 168 4.65 -10.62 1.07
CA GLN A 168 4.31 -9.54 0.15
C GLN A 168 3.01 -8.88 0.59
N TYR A 169 3.00 -7.57 0.45
CA TYR A 169 1.78 -6.78 0.52
C TYR A 169 1.63 -5.99 -0.78
N LYS A 170 0.39 -5.83 -1.20
CA LYS A 170 0.03 -5.05 -2.37
C LYS A 170 -1.06 -4.06 -1.99
N ILE A 171 -0.88 -2.79 -2.32
CA ILE A 171 -1.88 -1.76 -2.15
C ILE A 171 -2.34 -1.29 -3.52
N PHE A 172 -3.65 -1.22 -3.71
CA PHE A 172 -4.27 -0.58 -4.87
C PHE A 172 -5.03 0.64 -4.38
N HIS A 173 -4.87 1.77 -5.04
CA HIS A 173 -5.56 2.99 -4.68
C HIS A 173 -5.72 3.91 -5.89
N LYS A 174 -6.96 4.22 -6.24
CA LYS A 174 -7.32 5.24 -7.24
C LYS A 174 -6.56 5.09 -8.59
N GLY A 175 -6.39 3.85 -9.08
CA GLY A 175 -5.76 3.55 -10.37
C GLY A 175 -4.25 3.33 -10.30
N TYR A 176 -3.66 3.34 -9.08
CA TYR A 176 -2.26 3.03 -8.85
C TYR A 176 -2.12 1.81 -7.96
N PHE A 177 -1.01 1.10 -8.12
CA PHE A 177 -0.62 0.02 -7.23
C PHE A 177 0.79 0.23 -6.70
N MET A 178 1.04 -0.37 -5.55
CA MET A 178 2.35 -0.53 -4.98
C MET A 178 2.44 -1.94 -4.39
N PHE A 179 3.50 -2.67 -4.67
CA PHE A 179 3.81 -3.88 -3.92
C PHE A 179 5.11 -3.69 -3.15
N VAL A 180 5.19 -4.34 -1.99
CA VAL A 180 6.40 -4.44 -1.17
C VAL A 180 6.57 -5.89 -0.77
N GLN A 181 7.79 -6.42 -0.88
CA GLN A 181 8.04 -7.83 -0.64
C GLN A 181 9.42 -8.14 -0.08
N ASP A 182 9.50 -9.26 0.67
CA ASP A 182 10.73 -9.96 0.96
C ASP A 182 10.64 -11.39 0.44
N MET A 183 11.67 -11.80 -0.26
CA MET A 183 11.82 -13.15 -0.79
C MET A 183 13.18 -13.71 -0.39
N LYS A 184 13.29 -15.03 -0.35
CA LYS A 184 14.61 -15.65 -0.15
C LYS A 184 15.57 -15.21 -1.24
N ASN A 185 16.77 -14.82 -0.83
CA ASN A 185 17.85 -14.58 -1.78
C ASN A 185 18.29 -15.92 -2.36
N HIS A 186 18.30 -16.04 -3.68
CA HIS A 186 18.72 -17.27 -4.36
C HIS A 186 20.23 -17.56 -4.24
N ILE A 187 21.05 -16.51 -3.98
CA ILE A 187 22.50 -16.63 -3.82
C ILE A 187 22.86 -16.98 -2.38
N ASP A 188 22.14 -16.39 -1.41
CA ASP A 188 22.33 -16.61 0.02
C ASP A 188 20.95 -16.77 0.68
N SER A 189 20.55 -18.01 0.89
CA SER A 189 19.22 -18.34 1.45
C SER A 189 19.05 -17.92 2.92
N SER A 190 20.10 -17.49 3.59
CA SER A 190 20.05 -16.91 4.95
C SER A 190 19.59 -15.45 4.92
N LYS A 191 19.65 -14.78 3.76
CA LYS A 191 19.27 -13.38 3.58
C LYS A 191 17.94 -13.27 2.83
N LEU A 192 17.17 -12.27 3.20
CA LEU A 192 15.99 -11.86 2.44
C LEU A 192 16.40 -10.78 1.43
N ARG A 193 15.77 -10.80 0.27
CA ARG A 193 15.88 -9.75 -0.72
C ARG A 193 14.61 -8.92 -0.67
N SER A 194 14.73 -7.71 -0.17
CA SER A 194 13.64 -6.75 -0.16
C SER A 194 13.44 -6.15 -1.55
N GLY A 195 12.18 -5.94 -1.93
CA GLY A 195 11.85 -5.34 -3.19
C GLY A 195 10.49 -4.67 -3.18
N PHE A 196 10.32 -3.76 -4.14
CA PHE A 196 9.07 -3.06 -4.34
C PHE A 196 8.85 -2.72 -5.82
N GLY A 197 7.60 -2.43 -6.15
CA GLY A 197 7.20 -1.77 -7.37
C GLY A 197 6.05 -0.81 -7.10
N PHE A 198 6.04 0.30 -7.82
CA PHE A 198 4.96 1.27 -7.85
C PHE A 198 4.63 1.61 -9.30
N GLY A 199 3.35 1.74 -9.61
CA GLY A 199 2.91 2.08 -10.96
C GLY A 199 1.39 2.29 -11.03
N HIS A 200 0.90 2.38 -12.24
CA HIS A 200 -0.52 2.43 -12.50
C HIS A 200 -1.03 1.11 -13.04
N PHE A 201 -2.32 0.87 -12.90
CA PHE A 201 -2.99 -0.31 -13.44
C PHE A 201 -4.29 0.06 -14.13
N ASP A 202 -4.64 -0.75 -15.10
CA ASP A 202 -5.96 -0.77 -15.75
C ASP A 202 -6.68 -2.07 -15.37
N TYR A 203 -7.87 -1.94 -14.79
CA TYR A 203 -8.71 -3.06 -14.40
C TYR A 203 -9.87 -3.23 -15.38
N GLN A 204 -9.89 -4.35 -16.07
CA GLN A 204 -10.90 -4.71 -17.06
C GLN A 204 -11.55 -6.04 -16.71
N LYS A 205 -12.59 -6.03 -15.87
CA LYS A 205 -13.38 -7.19 -15.46
C LYS A 205 -12.54 -8.26 -14.72
N ASP A 206 -11.90 -9.17 -15.48
CA ASP A 206 -11.08 -10.29 -14.98
C ASP A 206 -9.59 -10.13 -15.31
N LYS A 207 -9.21 -8.99 -15.87
CA LYS A 207 -7.84 -8.68 -16.30
C LYS A 207 -7.35 -7.41 -15.66
N VAL A 208 -6.07 -7.43 -15.31
CA VAL A 208 -5.33 -6.26 -14.85
C VAL A 208 -4.08 -6.11 -15.71
N ILE A 209 -3.85 -4.91 -16.18
CA ILE A 209 -2.60 -4.54 -16.83
C ILE A 209 -1.87 -3.62 -15.87
N GLU A 210 -0.74 -4.06 -15.35
CA GLU A 210 0.13 -3.26 -14.47
C GLU A 210 1.31 -2.71 -15.27
N ILE A 211 1.63 -1.43 -15.03
CA ILE A 211 2.84 -0.79 -15.57
C ILE A 211 3.59 -0.20 -14.41
N ASN A 212 4.77 -0.75 -14.12
CA ASN A 212 5.64 -0.23 -13.07
C ASN A 212 6.37 1.03 -13.56
N LEU A 213 6.16 2.12 -12.87
CA LEU A 213 6.83 3.41 -13.12
C LEU A 213 8.11 3.55 -12.30
N PHE A 214 8.17 2.85 -11.15
CA PHE A 214 9.25 2.95 -10.19
C PHE A 214 9.42 1.62 -9.44
N SER A 215 10.65 1.09 -9.41
CA SER A 215 10.96 -0.19 -8.78
C SER A 215 12.46 -0.34 -8.56
N ASN A 216 12.86 -1.13 -7.56
CA ASN A 216 14.23 -1.61 -7.45
C ASN A 216 14.50 -2.89 -8.29
N TYR A 217 13.55 -3.27 -9.15
CA TYR A 217 13.69 -4.29 -10.19
C TYR A 217 13.69 -3.61 -11.57
N PRO A 218 14.84 -3.21 -12.14
CA PRO A 218 14.87 -2.47 -13.40
C PRO A 218 14.21 -3.19 -14.57
N SER A 219 14.18 -4.53 -14.51
CA SER A 219 13.61 -5.36 -15.58
C SER A 219 12.10 -5.25 -15.74
N ILE A 220 11.37 -4.70 -14.76
CA ILE A 220 9.91 -4.55 -14.83
C ILE A 220 9.46 -3.11 -15.08
N ILE A 221 10.36 -2.12 -15.05
CA ILE A 221 10.01 -0.72 -15.27
C ILE A 221 9.55 -0.53 -16.72
N ASP A 222 8.46 0.23 -16.90
CA ASP A 222 7.79 0.54 -18.17
C ASP A 222 7.28 -0.68 -18.96
N LYS A 223 7.28 -1.87 -18.32
CA LYS A 223 6.70 -3.06 -18.94
C LYS A 223 5.26 -3.25 -18.54
N GLN A 224 4.46 -3.63 -19.52
CA GLN A 224 3.09 -4.07 -19.28
C GLN A 224 3.09 -5.51 -18.75
N ILE A 225 2.62 -5.70 -17.54
CA ILE A 225 2.42 -7.00 -16.92
C ILE A 225 0.92 -7.31 -16.96
N LYS A 226 0.56 -8.30 -17.78
CA LYS A 226 -0.83 -8.73 -17.94
C LYS A 226 -1.15 -9.81 -16.93
N LEU A 227 -2.14 -9.57 -16.09
CA LEU A 227 -2.60 -10.46 -15.04
C LEU A 227 -4.03 -10.89 -15.31
N GLN A 228 -4.33 -12.14 -15.07
CA GLN A 228 -5.71 -12.57 -14.90
C GLN A 228 -6.03 -12.52 -13.40
N VAL A 229 -7.17 -11.94 -13.04
CA VAL A 229 -7.60 -11.77 -11.64
C VAL A 229 -8.97 -12.39 -11.46
N ASP A 230 -9.14 -13.17 -10.40
CA ASP A 230 -10.42 -13.75 -10.03
C ASP A 230 -10.69 -13.54 -8.52
N PHE A 231 -11.82 -12.89 -8.22
CA PHE A 231 -12.25 -12.61 -6.86
C PHE A 231 -12.94 -13.83 -6.25
N GLN A 232 -12.55 -14.13 -5.01
CA GLN A 232 -13.16 -15.15 -4.17
C GLN A 232 -13.97 -14.45 -3.05
N GLY A 233 -15.03 -13.75 -3.44
CA GLY A 233 -15.77 -12.83 -2.59
C GLY A 233 -15.07 -11.46 -2.45
N ASP A 234 -15.47 -10.66 -1.45
CA ASP A 234 -15.01 -9.28 -1.30
C ASP A 234 -13.62 -9.15 -0.66
N ASP A 235 -13.16 -10.19 0.01
CA ASP A 235 -11.98 -10.16 0.87
C ASP A 235 -10.82 -11.02 0.38
N SER A 236 -10.95 -11.67 -0.77
CA SER A 236 -9.87 -12.45 -1.35
C SER A 236 -9.92 -12.47 -2.87
N PHE A 237 -8.76 -12.57 -3.47
CA PHE A 237 -8.60 -12.83 -4.90
C PHE A 237 -7.32 -13.63 -5.15
N TYR A 238 -7.24 -14.24 -6.31
CA TYR A 238 -5.97 -14.68 -6.83
C TYR A 238 -5.68 -14.01 -8.18
N GLN A 239 -4.39 -13.89 -8.47
CA GLN A 239 -3.92 -13.41 -9.77
C GLN A 239 -2.98 -14.43 -10.40
N ILE A 240 -3.02 -14.50 -11.72
CA ILE A 240 -2.19 -15.39 -12.52
C ILE A 240 -1.31 -14.53 -13.43
N LEU A 241 0.01 -14.75 -13.33
CA LEU A 241 1.01 -14.26 -14.27
C LEU A 241 1.38 -15.41 -15.20
N PRO A 242 0.89 -15.45 -16.44
CA PRO A 242 1.39 -16.40 -17.42
C PRO A 242 2.82 -16.01 -17.86
N SER A 243 3.67 -16.99 -18.05
CA SER A 243 4.93 -16.78 -18.76
C SER A 243 4.66 -16.64 -20.27
N GLU A 244 5.31 -15.67 -20.89
CA GLU A 244 5.24 -15.50 -22.35
C GLU A 244 6.20 -16.44 -23.11
N VAL A 245 7.12 -17.10 -22.39
CA VAL A 245 8.24 -17.85 -22.99
C VAL A 245 8.06 -19.36 -22.91
N ASP A 246 7.37 -19.85 -21.89
CA ASP A 246 7.21 -21.26 -21.61
C ASP A 246 5.82 -21.55 -20.99
N SER A 247 5.56 -22.82 -20.69
CA SER A 247 4.31 -23.26 -20.02
C SER A 247 4.32 -23.02 -18.51
N THR A 248 5.05 -22.02 -18.02
CA THR A 248 5.06 -21.64 -16.61
C THR A 248 4.02 -20.57 -16.33
N ALA A 249 3.50 -20.58 -15.11
CA ALA A 249 2.66 -19.53 -14.57
C ALA A 249 3.00 -19.30 -13.10
N VAL A 250 2.77 -18.08 -12.63
CA VAL A 250 2.80 -17.76 -11.21
C VAL A 250 1.37 -17.49 -10.77
N ILE A 251 0.97 -18.09 -9.65
CA ILE A 251 -0.34 -17.84 -9.03
C ILE A 251 -0.10 -17.27 -7.64
N GLU A 252 -0.68 -16.13 -7.39
CA GLU A 252 -0.59 -15.40 -6.13
C GLU A 252 -1.99 -15.27 -5.50
N PHE A 253 -2.14 -15.73 -4.26
CA PHE A 253 -3.40 -15.69 -3.52
C PHE A 253 -3.34 -14.61 -2.46
N TYR A 254 -4.28 -13.69 -2.49
CA TYR A 254 -4.33 -12.53 -1.62
C TYR A 254 -5.57 -12.51 -0.73
N THR A 255 -5.39 -11.98 0.48
CA THR A 255 -6.49 -11.65 1.39
C THR A 255 -6.43 -10.16 1.75
N ARG A 256 -7.58 -9.53 1.78
CA ARG A 256 -7.72 -8.11 2.15
C ARG A 256 -7.33 -7.89 3.62
N VAL A 257 -6.46 -6.92 3.84
CA VAL A 257 -6.12 -6.49 5.21
C VAL A 257 -7.23 -5.58 5.72
N LYS A 258 -7.70 -5.85 6.94
CA LYS A 258 -8.69 -5.03 7.63
C LYS A 258 -8.06 -4.40 8.87
N LYS A 259 -8.33 -3.12 9.11
CA LYS A 259 -7.95 -2.47 10.35
C LYS A 259 -8.78 -3.08 11.48
N SER A 260 -8.12 -3.63 12.50
CA SER A 260 -8.81 -4.08 13.72
C SER A 260 -9.58 -2.91 14.33
N LYS A 261 -10.88 -3.06 14.49
CA LYS A 261 -11.64 -2.13 15.32
C LYS A 261 -11.18 -2.35 16.76
N LYS A 262 -10.56 -1.33 17.34
CA LYS A 262 -10.28 -1.29 18.77
C LYS A 262 -11.57 -1.01 19.55
#